data_f094f2de06aa6a6062c6a92eb8432ce1
#
_entry.id   f094f2de06aa6a6062c6a92eb8432ce1
#
_cell.length_a   1.000
_cell.length_b   1.000
_cell.length_c   1.000
_cell.angle_alpha   90.00
_cell.angle_beta   90.00
_cell.angle_gamma   90.00
#
_symmetry.space_group_name_H-M   'P 1'
#
loop_
_entity.id
_entity.type
_entity.pdbx_description
1 polymer ?
#
loop_
_entity_poly.entity_id
_entity_poly.type
_entity_poly.pdbx_seq_one_letter_code
_entity_poly.pdbx_strand_id
1 'polypeptide(L)'
;MIAETGGDMSKFPTSGHLCAWAGVAPASYESAGKKRPAGTRKGSPWLRRTLIEAARAAAHSKNSYYSAQYARIARRRGPNKAAVAVAHSILDTAWHLITTGAYYQDPGSDYFERTNDPLQQVKRLQQKIESLGYDVTLTEKAAV
;
A
#
# COMPACT_ATOMS: atom_id res chain seq x y z
N MET A 1 -1.08 16.05 -10.88
CA MET A 1 -2.42 15.72 -10.37
C MET A 1 -3.37 16.90 -10.53
N ILE A 2 -3.14 18.04 -9.89
CA ILE A 2 -4.02 19.24 -10.00
C ILE A 2 -4.24 19.66 -11.47
N ALA A 3 -3.18 19.68 -12.29
CA ALA A 3 -3.28 19.99 -13.72
C ALA A 3 -4.21 19.04 -14.51
N GLU A 4 -4.33 17.78 -14.09
CA GLU A 4 -5.16 16.77 -14.76
C GLU A 4 -6.61 16.76 -14.23
N THR A 5 -6.81 17.08 -12.94
CA THR A 5 -8.12 17.01 -12.28
C THR A 5 -8.80 18.37 -12.16
N GLY A 6 -8.06 19.46 -12.40
CA GLY A 6 -8.50 20.84 -12.12
C GLY A 6 -8.54 21.19 -10.63
N GLY A 7 -8.06 20.29 -9.75
CA GLY A 7 -8.13 20.48 -8.28
C GLY A 7 -9.51 20.24 -7.68
N ASP A 8 -10.52 20.02 -8.50
CA ASP A 8 -11.89 19.79 -8.06
C ASP A 8 -12.12 18.30 -7.77
N MET A 9 -12.15 17.96 -6.48
CA MET A 9 -12.37 16.58 -6.03
C MET A 9 -13.86 16.19 -6.01
N SER A 10 -14.79 17.12 -6.23
CA SER A 10 -16.22 16.81 -6.30
C SER A 10 -16.56 15.86 -7.45
N LYS A 11 -15.75 15.85 -8.51
CA LYS A 11 -15.82 14.92 -9.64
C LYS A 11 -15.50 13.47 -9.28
N PHE A 12 -14.88 13.26 -8.14
CA PHE A 12 -14.47 11.94 -7.67
C PHE A 12 -15.10 11.66 -6.30
N PRO A 13 -16.28 11.05 -6.24
CA PRO A 13 -17.02 10.81 -5.00
C PRO A 13 -16.20 10.05 -3.93
N THR A 14 -15.23 9.25 -4.34
CA THR A 14 -14.29 8.57 -3.44
C THR A 14 -12.88 8.56 -4.02
N SER A 15 -11.87 8.37 -3.16
CA SER A 15 -10.49 8.18 -3.58
C SER A 15 -10.33 7.00 -4.57
N GLY A 16 -11.15 5.95 -4.39
CA GLY A 16 -11.17 4.80 -5.30
C GLY A 16 -11.56 5.16 -6.73
N HIS A 17 -12.49 6.11 -6.94
CA HIS A 17 -12.85 6.60 -8.27
C HIS A 17 -11.69 7.35 -8.92
N LEU A 18 -10.99 8.19 -8.16
CA LEU A 18 -9.79 8.89 -8.64
C LEU A 18 -8.67 7.89 -9.00
N CYS A 19 -8.41 6.89 -8.16
CA CYS A 19 -7.41 5.86 -8.41
C CYS A 19 -7.75 5.00 -9.64
N ALA A 20 -9.03 4.70 -9.85
CA ALA A 20 -9.50 3.97 -11.03
C ALA A 20 -9.33 4.81 -12.30
N TRP A 21 -9.71 6.08 -12.25
CA TRP A 21 -9.53 7.04 -13.36
C TRP A 21 -8.05 7.25 -13.71
N ALA A 22 -7.18 7.33 -12.71
CA ALA A 22 -5.73 7.42 -12.91
C ALA A 22 -5.08 6.12 -13.42
N GLY A 23 -5.79 4.99 -13.40
CA GLY A 23 -5.28 3.70 -13.84
C GLY A 23 -4.30 3.05 -12.86
N VAL A 24 -4.33 3.42 -11.57
CA VAL A 24 -3.51 2.82 -10.51
C VAL A 24 -4.31 1.88 -9.61
N ALA A 25 -5.63 1.82 -9.76
CA ALA A 25 -6.46 0.85 -9.05
C ALA A 25 -6.35 -0.55 -9.68
N PRO A 26 -6.38 -1.63 -8.87
CA PRO A 26 -6.45 -2.98 -9.41
C PRO A 26 -7.77 -3.19 -10.16
N ALA A 27 -7.72 -3.85 -11.31
CA ALA A 27 -8.92 -4.31 -11.98
C ALA A 27 -9.43 -5.58 -11.29
N SER A 28 -10.75 -5.73 -11.19
CA SER A 28 -11.36 -6.99 -10.80
C SER A 28 -11.65 -7.82 -12.05
N TYR A 29 -11.17 -9.05 -12.07
CA TYR A 29 -11.48 -10.02 -13.12
C TYR A 29 -12.04 -11.26 -12.44
N GLU A 30 -13.37 -11.26 -12.29
CA GLU A 30 -14.09 -12.38 -11.71
C GLU A 30 -15.16 -12.84 -12.69
N SER A 31 -15.14 -14.11 -13.06
CA SER A 31 -16.14 -14.74 -13.92
C SER A 31 -16.45 -16.13 -13.37
N ALA A 32 -17.74 -16.43 -13.20
CA ALA A 32 -18.22 -17.70 -12.68
C ALA A 32 -17.55 -18.14 -11.37
N GLY A 33 -17.36 -17.20 -10.42
CA GLY A 33 -16.72 -17.48 -9.11
C GLY A 33 -15.21 -17.69 -9.16
N LYS A 34 -14.56 -17.60 -10.33
CA LYS A 34 -13.11 -17.74 -10.48
C LYS A 34 -12.45 -16.37 -10.62
N LYS A 35 -11.59 -16.02 -9.66
CA LYS A 35 -10.76 -14.80 -9.71
C LYS A 35 -9.51 -15.07 -10.57
N ARG A 36 -9.32 -14.27 -11.61
CA ARG A 36 -8.10 -14.29 -12.41
C ARG A 36 -7.19 -13.11 -12.05
N PRO A 37 -5.86 -13.25 -12.20
CA PRO A 37 -4.96 -12.13 -12.02
C PRO A 37 -5.34 -11.00 -12.97
N ALA A 38 -5.73 -9.86 -12.42
CA ALA A 38 -6.06 -8.68 -13.19
C ALA A 38 -4.93 -7.65 -13.10
N GLY A 39 -4.61 -7.02 -14.22
CA GLY A 39 -3.75 -5.85 -14.24
C GLY A 39 -4.46 -4.61 -13.66
N THR A 40 -3.91 -3.45 -13.91
CA THR A 40 -4.59 -2.17 -13.65
C THR A 40 -5.45 -1.78 -14.86
N ARG A 41 -6.51 -1.02 -14.63
CA ARG A 41 -7.33 -0.44 -15.71
C ARG A 41 -6.52 0.57 -16.52
N LYS A 42 -6.92 0.81 -17.76
CA LYS A 42 -6.44 1.95 -18.54
C LYS A 42 -6.94 3.24 -17.88
N GLY A 43 -6.07 4.21 -17.71
CA GLY A 43 -6.39 5.52 -17.13
C GLY A 43 -5.54 6.61 -17.77
N SER A 44 -5.46 7.81 -17.15
CA SER A 44 -4.59 8.87 -17.63
C SER A 44 -3.12 8.40 -17.67
N PRO A 45 -2.50 8.28 -18.87
CA PRO A 45 -1.13 7.79 -18.97
C PRO A 45 -0.12 8.74 -18.32
N TRP A 46 -0.40 10.03 -18.37
CA TRP A 46 0.46 11.07 -17.80
C TRP A 46 0.46 11.02 -16.28
N LEU A 47 -0.72 11.03 -15.66
CA LEU A 47 -0.85 10.96 -14.21
C LEU A 47 -0.30 9.64 -13.68
N ARG A 48 -0.62 8.53 -14.32
CA ARG A 48 -0.10 7.22 -13.93
C ARG A 48 1.42 7.16 -13.95
N ARG A 49 2.06 7.68 -15.01
CA ARG A 49 3.52 7.72 -15.13
C ARG A 49 4.14 8.51 -13.99
N THR A 50 3.65 9.74 -13.78
CA THR A 50 4.13 10.62 -12.70
C THR A 50 3.98 9.98 -11.32
N LEU A 51 2.85 9.32 -11.05
CA LEU A 51 2.62 8.63 -9.78
C LEU A 51 3.56 7.43 -9.57
N ILE A 52 3.86 6.67 -10.63
CA ILE A 52 4.81 5.56 -10.55
C ILE A 52 6.24 6.08 -10.30
N GLU A 53 6.63 7.18 -10.94
CA GLU A 53 7.92 7.83 -10.70
C GLU A 53 8.00 8.36 -9.26
N ALA A 54 6.95 9.03 -8.77
CA ALA A 54 6.86 9.47 -7.38
C ALA A 54 6.93 8.29 -6.39
N ALA A 55 6.26 7.18 -6.67
CA ALA A 55 6.31 5.98 -5.84
C ALA A 55 7.70 5.35 -5.79
N ARG A 56 8.43 5.35 -6.91
CA ARG A 56 9.82 4.89 -6.94
C ARG A 56 10.75 5.82 -6.17
N ALA A 57 10.57 7.13 -6.28
CA ALA A 57 11.32 8.11 -5.49
C ALA A 57 11.03 7.93 -3.98
N ALA A 58 9.76 7.77 -3.60
CA ALA A 58 9.35 7.53 -2.22
C ALA A 58 9.91 6.22 -1.65
N ALA A 59 10.15 5.20 -2.48
CA ALA A 59 10.79 3.96 -2.07
C ALA A 59 12.23 4.15 -1.55
N HIS A 60 12.91 5.23 -1.96
CA HIS A 60 14.26 5.58 -1.51
C HIS A 60 14.27 6.56 -0.33
N SER A 61 13.11 7.07 0.10
CA SER A 61 13.02 7.94 1.27
C SER A 61 13.29 7.16 2.55
N LYS A 62 14.20 7.66 3.39
CA LYS A 62 14.52 7.02 4.67
C LYS A 62 13.36 7.19 5.65
N ASN A 63 13.08 6.13 6.42
CA ASN A 63 12.15 6.13 7.54
C ASN A 63 10.72 6.62 7.20
N SER A 64 10.26 6.43 5.96
CA SER A 64 8.91 6.83 5.54
C SER A 64 7.95 5.64 5.42
N TYR A 65 6.66 5.92 5.62
CA TYR A 65 5.59 4.95 5.41
C TYR A 65 5.64 4.33 4.00
N TYR A 66 5.81 5.16 2.96
CA TYR A 66 5.81 4.68 1.58
C TYR A 66 7.03 3.80 1.24
N SER A 67 8.19 4.07 1.83
CA SER A 67 9.36 3.21 1.64
C SER A 67 9.16 1.83 2.29
N ALA A 68 8.58 1.79 3.49
CA ALA A 68 8.23 0.55 4.18
C ALA A 68 7.17 -0.24 3.41
N GLN A 69 6.13 0.43 2.91
CA GLN A 69 5.09 -0.18 2.08
C GLN A 69 5.69 -0.79 0.81
N TYR A 70 6.55 -0.03 0.11
CA TYR A 70 7.23 -0.50 -1.09
C TYR A 70 8.06 -1.74 -0.82
N ALA A 71 8.94 -1.71 0.17
CA ALA A 71 9.81 -2.83 0.52
C ALA A 71 9.01 -4.10 0.87
N ARG A 72 7.94 -3.95 1.67
CA ARG A 72 7.04 -5.05 2.04
C ARG A 72 6.38 -5.70 0.84
N ILE A 73 5.89 -4.91 -0.11
CA ILE A 73 5.20 -5.43 -1.30
C ILE A 73 6.21 -5.97 -2.31
N ALA A 74 7.34 -5.29 -2.52
CA ALA A 74 8.37 -5.68 -3.47
C ALA A 74 8.95 -7.06 -3.16
N ARG A 75 9.17 -7.35 -1.88
CA ARG A 75 9.67 -8.66 -1.42
C ARG A 75 8.77 -9.83 -1.84
N ARG A 76 7.44 -9.60 -1.89
CA ARG A 76 6.44 -10.64 -2.16
C ARG A 76 5.93 -10.65 -3.60
N ARG A 77 5.80 -9.49 -4.22
CA ARG A 77 5.08 -9.30 -5.50
C ARG A 77 5.95 -8.70 -6.60
N GLY A 78 7.19 -8.31 -6.28
CA GLY A 78 8.14 -7.68 -7.18
C GLY A 78 7.99 -6.14 -7.25
N PRO A 79 9.03 -5.46 -7.78
CA PRO A 79 9.17 -4.00 -7.72
C PRO A 79 8.09 -3.26 -8.51
N ASN A 80 7.68 -3.77 -9.66
CA ASN A 80 6.68 -3.09 -10.49
C ASN A 80 5.29 -3.06 -9.83
N LYS A 81 4.87 -4.16 -9.18
CA LYS A 81 3.61 -4.20 -8.43
C LYS A 81 3.68 -3.34 -7.18
N ALA A 82 4.84 -3.28 -6.52
CA ALA A 82 5.07 -2.40 -5.39
C ALA A 82 4.93 -0.93 -5.79
N ALA A 83 5.57 -0.51 -6.89
CA ALA A 83 5.46 0.86 -7.39
C ALA A 83 4.01 1.26 -7.68
N VAL A 84 3.22 0.39 -8.30
CA VAL A 84 1.80 0.68 -8.58
C VAL A 84 0.98 0.76 -7.29
N ALA A 85 1.24 -0.12 -6.31
CA ALA A 85 0.53 -0.10 -5.03
C ALA A 85 0.85 1.17 -4.21
N VAL A 86 2.12 1.61 -4.19
CA VAL A 86 2.52 2.86 -3.54
C VAL A 86 1.95 4.07 -4.29
N ALA A 87 1.95 4.05 -5.63
CA ALA A 87 1.32 5.09 -6.44
C ALA A 87 -0.19 5.23 -6.13
N HIS A 88 -0.89 4.11 -5.94
CA HIS A 88 -2.28 4.10 -5.46
C HIS A 88 -2.41 4.77 -4.10
N SER A 89 -1.59 4.39 -3.13
CA SER A 89 -1.63 4.96 -1.78
C SER A 89 -1.31 6.46 -1.76
N ILE A 90 -0.35 6.92 -2.58
CA ILE A 90 -0.04 8.35 -2.71
C ILE A 90 -1.27 9.12 -3.23
N LEU A 91 -1.94 8.60 -4.25
CA LEU A 91 -3.10 9.26 -4.84
C LEU A 91 -4.33 9.24 -3.90
N ASP A 92 -4.54 8.13 -3.21
CA ASP A 92 -5.57 7.98 -2.17
C ASP A 92 -5.37 9.01 -1.05
N THR A 93 -4.16 9.09 -0.52
CA THR A 93 -3.80 10.11 0.48
C THR A 93 -4.03 11.52 -0.04
N ALA A 94 -3.59 11.81 -1.27
CA ALA A 94 -3.75 13.13 -1.86
C ALA A 94 -5.23 13.53 -2.02
N TRP A 95 -6.11 12.59 -2.38
CA TRP A 95 -7.55 12.83 -2.42
C TRP A 95 -8.09 13.22 -1.06
N HIS A 96 -7.72 12.47 -0.01
CA HIS A 96 -8.16 12.77 1.36
C HIS A 96 -7.66 14.15 1.82
N LEU A 97 -6.39 14.47 1.60
CA LEU A 97 -5.82 15.76 2.00
C LEU A 97 -6.50 16.94 1.33
N ILE A 98 -6.77 16.84 0.02
CA ILE A 98 -7.44 17.92 -0.73
C ILE A 98 -8.89 18.05 -0.29
N THR A 99 -9.59 16.94 -0.05
CA THR A 99 -11.00 16.95 0.33
C THR A 99 -11.21 17.49 1.75
N THR A 100 -10.30 17.16 2.67
CA THR A 100 -10.42 17.55 4.09
C THR A 100 -9.68 18.83 4.43
N GLY A 101 -8.77 19.31 3.56
CA GLY A 101 -7.89 20.43 3.87
C GLY A 101 -6.81 20.10 4.91
N ALA A 102 -6.61 18.83 5.23
CA ALA A 102 -5.62 18.39 6.21
C ALA A 102 -4.19 18.41 5.64
N TYR A 103 -3.20 18.47 6.52
CA TYR A 103 -1.80 18.32 6.16
C TYR A 103 -1.36 16.86 6.27
N TYR A 104 -0.45 16.45 5.39
CA TYR A 104 0.14 15.11 5.44
C TYR A 104 0.99 14.93 6.69
N GLN A 105 0.72 13.85 7.42
CA GLN A 105 1.57 13.37 8.51
C GLN A 105 2.04 11.96 8.14
N ASP A 106 3.36 11.76 8.08
CA ASP A 106 3.92 10.45 7.75
C ASP A 106 3.70 9.49 8.93
N PRO A 107 3.03 8.35 8.73
CA PRO A 107 2.83 7.37 9.80
C PRO A 107 4.10 6.66 10.27
N GLY A 108 5.22 6.86 9.55
CA GLY A 108 6.52 6.26 9.85
C GLY A 108 6.73 4.88 9.22
N SER A 109 8.01 4.46 9.19
CA SER A 109 8.40 3.18 8.60
C SER A 109 7.96 1.97 9.44
N ASP A 110 7.73 2.16 10.72
CA ASP A 110 7.29 1.14 11.67
C ASP A 110 5.76 0.91 11.70
N TYR A 111 5.01 1.67 10.89
CA TYR A 111 3.54 1.58 10.81
C TYR A 111 3.03 0.15 10.67
N PHE A 112 3.63 -0.63 9.77
CA PHE A 112 3.21 -2.01 9.51
C PHE A 112 3.61 -2.98 10.63
N GLU A 113 4.60 -2.64 11.44
CA GLU A 113 4.99 -3.42 12.61
C GLU A 113 4.06 -3.15 13.78
N ARG A 114 3.75 -1.89 14.03
CA ARG A 114 2.79 -1.46 15.08
C ARG A 114 1.36 -1.94 14.82
N THR A 115 0.95 -2.00 13.56
CA THR A 115 -0.41 -2.40 13.17
C THR A 115 -0.59 -3.93 13.13
N ASN A 116 0.49 -4.71 13.20
CA ASN A 116 0.38 -6.16 13.27
C ASN A 116 -0.04 -6.58 14.69
N ASP A 117 -1.03 -7.46 14.77
CA ASP A 117 -1.43 -8.10 16.02
C ASP A 117 -0.23 -8.86 16.63
N PRO A 118 0.21 -8.53 17.86
CA PRO A 118 1.34 -9.19 18.51
C PRO A 118 1.18 -10.71 18.57
N LEU A 119 -0.04 -11.22 18.82
CA LEU A 119 -0.31 -12.65 18.87
C LEU A 119 -0.08 -13.32 17.51
N GLN A 120 -0.43 -12.65 16.41
CA GLN A 120 -0.14 -13.19 15.08
C GLN A 120 1.35 -13.15 14.75
N GLN A 121 2.09 -12.17 15.24
CA GLN A 121 3.55 -12.14 15.08
C GLN A 121 4.21 -13.29 15.84
N VAL A 122 3.81 -13.51 17.08
CA VAL A 122 4.31 -14.62 17.91
C VAL A 122 4.04 -15.95 17.23
N LYS A 123 2.81 -16.22 16.77
CA LYS A 123 2.47 -17.44 16.03
C LYS A 123 3.31 -17.65 14.77
N ARG A 124 3.58 -16.59 14.00
CA ARG A 124 4.43 -16.68 12.79
C ARG A 124 5.89 -17.00 13.13
N LEU A 125 6.42 -16.41 14.20
CA LEU A 125 7.78 -16.67 14.65
C LEU A 125 7.90 -18.10 15.18
N GLN A 126 6.95 -18.58 15.96
CA GLN A 126 6.87 -19.95 16.42
C GLN A 126 6.88 -20.93 15.25
N GLN A 127 5.95 -20.80 14.30
CA GLN A 127 5.90 -21.65 13.10
C GLN A 127 7.19 -21.63 12.31
N LYS A 128 7.86 -20.48 12.23
CA LYS A 128 9.14 -20.36 11.53
C LYS A 128 10.26 -21.12 12.24
N ILE A 129 10.29 -21.09 13.56
CA ILE A 129 11.30 -21.84 14.35
C ILE A 129 10.98 -23.35 14.28
N GLU A 130 9.71 -23.75 14.39
CA GLU A 130 9.29 -25.14 14.25
C GLU A 130 9.64 -25.71 12.85
N SER A 131 9.52 -24.90 11.80
CA SER A 131 9.91 -25.31 10.44
C SER A 131 11.41 -25.53 10.27
N LEU A 132 12.23 -25.04 11.19
CA LEU A 132 13.67 -25.28 11.25
C LEU A 132 14.03 -26.52 12.11
N GLY A 133 13.02 -27.25 12.62
CA GLY A 133 13.22 -28.48 13.39
C GLY A 133 13.37 -28.28 14.90
N TYR A 134 12.94 -27.16 15.44
CA TYR A 134 13.00 -26.87 16.87
C TYR A 134 11.60 -26.83 17.48
N ASP A 135 11.43 -27.40 18.68
CA ASP A 135 10.22 -27.22 19.48
C ASP A 135 10.26 -25.89 20.23
N VAL A 136 9.16 -25.13 20.22
CA VAL A 136 9.08 -23.81 20.85
C VAL A 136 8.01 -23.78 21.90
N THR A 137 8.40 -23.57 23.14
CA THR A 137 7.50 -23.30 24.26
C THR A 137 7.51 -21.79 24.55
N LEU A 138 6.35 -21.15 24.50
CA LEU A 138 6.17 -19.73 24.77
C LEU A 138 5.63 -19.54 26.18
N THR A 139 6.31 -18.75 26.98
CA THR A 139 5.85 -18.29 28.29
C THR A 139 5.60 -16.80 28.23
N GLU A 140 4.40 -16.35 28.59
CA GLU A 140 4.12 -14.92 28.72
C GLU A 140 4.95 -14.34 29.84
N LYS A 141 5.66 -13.25 29.53
CA LYS A 141 6.39 -12.48 30.55
C LYS A 141 5.36 -11.68 31.34
N ALA A 142 5.30 -11.88 32.65
CA ALA A 142 4.43 -11.08 33.53
C ALA A 142 4.71 -9.59 33.27
N ALA A 143 3.64 -8.81 33.04
CA ALA A 143 3.74 -7.37 32.94
C ALA A 143 4.26 -6.79 34.26
N VAL A 144 5.39 -6.06 34.20
CA VAL A 144 5.95 -5.31 35.33
C VAL A 144 5.24 -3.97 35.42
#